data_0870f77e0e810a7b5018396648f927cf
#
_entry.id   0870f77e0e810a7b5018396648f927cf
#
_cell.length_a   1.000
_cell.length_b   1.000
_cell.length_c   1.000
_cell.angle_alpha   90.00
_cell.angle_beta   90.00
_cell.angle_gamma   90.00
#
_symmetry.space_group_name_H-M   'P 1'
#
loop_
_entity.id
_entity.type
_entity.pdbx_description
1 polymer ?
#
loop_
_entity_poly.entity_id
_entity_poly.type
_entity_poly.pdbx_seq_one_letter_code
_entity_poly.pdbx_strand_id
1 'polypeptide(L)'
;MDPSITPDQLEMVHAAERLSLEMFQDQGVTLQPGKSASVTLYHPDPEVIHGVIPVLEAEFAKREWQFRVSPTLFYINCDLPQINKASGIDQLLVRTNIDPKRTAGIGDTSSDLAIADRVETFGCPANAFAEVKEAADFVSKFEQIEGVLDFMQYLESQSDA
;
A
#
# COMPACT_ATOMS: atom_id res chain seq x y z
N MET A 1 10.16 -3.40 12.43
CA MET A 1 9.89 -4.50 11.48
C MET A 1 8.64 -5.23 11.96
N ASP A 2 7.81 -5.68 11.05
CA ASP A 2 6.63 -6.48 11.37
C ASP A 2 7.09 -7.84 11.94
N PRO A 3 6.58 -8.27 13.11
CA PRO A 3 7.02 -9.52 13.76
C PRO A 3 6.58 -10.79 13.00
N SER A 4 5.69 -10.67 12.01
CA SER A 4 5.29 -11.79 11.15
C SER A 4 6.32 -12.13 10.07
N ILE A 5 7.33 -11.28 9.88
CA ILE A 5 8.36 -11.46 8.85
C ILE A 5 9.50 -12.31 9.42
N THR A 6 9.76 -13.45 8.80
CA THR A 6 10.86 -14.34 9.17
C THR A 6 12.19 -13.88 8.56
N PRO A 7 13.34 -14.29 9.14
CA PRO A 7 14.66 -14.05 8.53
C PRO A 7 14.76 -14.56 7.09
N ASP A 8 14.22 -15.73 6.78
CA ASP A 8 14.22 -16.32 5.43
C ASP A 8 13.43 -15.46 4.43
N GLN A 9 12.32 -14.87 4.88
CA GLN A 9 11.54 -13.93 4.06
C GLN A 9 12.32 -12.64 3.78
N LEU A 10 13.11 -12.15 4.74
CA LEU A 10 13.97 -10.99 4.51
C LEU A 10 15.09 -11.31 3.51
N GLU A 11 15.70 -12.47 3.61
CA GLU A 11 16.69 -12.92 2.64
C GLU A 11 16.08 -13.07 1.24
N MET A 12 14.85 -13.58 1.16
CA MET A 12 14.09 -13.66 -0.08
C MET A 12 13.83 -12.27 -0.68
N VAL A 13 13.42 -11.29 0.12
CA VAL A 13 13.21 -9.90 -0.34
C VAL A 13 14.51 -9.33 -0.90
N HIS A 14 15.63 -9.45 -0.18
CA HIS A 14 16.93 -8.96 -0.66
C HIS A 14 17.42 -9.70 -1.91
N ALA A 15 17.14 -11.00 -2.02
CA ALA A 15 17.46 -11.75 -3.22
C ALA A 15 16.60 -11.29 -4.42
N ALA A 16 15.33 -10.99 -4.19
CA ALA A 16 14.43 -10.46 -5.21
C ALA A 16 14.82 -9.05 -5.67
N GLU A 17 15.29 -8.18 -4.76
CA GLU A 17 15.85 -6.87 -5.12
C GLU A 17 17.04 -7.00 -6.06
N ARG A 18 18.02 -7.84 -5.69
CA ARG A 18 19.22 -8.07 -6.54
C ARG A 18 18.84 -8.63 -7.89
N LEU A 19 17.99 -9.66 -7.93
CA LEU A 19 17.51 -10.27 -9.16
C LEU A 19 16.83 -9.24 -10.07
N SER A 20 15.95 -8.43 -9.51
CA SER A 20 15.21 -7.42 -10.28
C SER A 20 16.14 -6.38 -10.90
N LEU A 21 17.17 -5.94 -10.18
CA LEU A 21 18.17 -5.04 -10.72
C LEU A 21 19.00 -5.71 -11.83
N GLU A 22 19.49 -6.93 -11.60
CA GLU A 22 20.26 -7.69 -12.61
C GLU A 22 19.49 -7.87 -13.91
N MET A 23 18.17 -8.05 -13.82
CA MET A 23 17.33 -8.31 -15.00
C MET A 23 16.89 -7.04 -15.73
N PHE A 24 16.68 -5.94 -15.04
CA PHE A 24 15.95 -4.81 -15.61
C PHE A 24 16.68 -3.45 -15.54
N GLN A 25 17.83 -3.33 -14.86
CA GLN A 25 18.58 -2.06 -14.79
C GLN A 25 18.97 -1.50 -16.15
N ASP A 26 19.30 -2.36 -17.13
CA ASP A 26 19.66 -1.94 -18.49
C ASP A 26 18.45 -1.37 -19.26
N GLN A 27 17.24 -1.60 -18.78
CA GLN A 27 16.01 -1.01 -19.27
C GLN A 27 15.64 0.30 -18.52
N GLY A 28 16.48 0.77 -17.59
CA GLY A 28 16.26 1.96 -16.79
C GLY A 28 15.36 1.75 -15.56
N VAL A 29 14.97 0.50 -15.26
CA VAL A 29 14.20 0.19 -14.06
C VAL A 29 15.09 0.35 -12.82
N THR A 30 14.53 1.00 -11.80
CA THR A 30 15.21 1.27 -10.53
C THR A 30 14.41 0.74 -9.34
N LEU A 31 15.08 0.55 -8.20
CA LEU A 31 14.42 0.21 -6.94
C LEU A 31 14.05 1.47 -6.17
N GLN A 32 12.88 1.47 -5.56
CA GLN A 32 12.51 2.48 -4.57
C GLN A 32 13.23 2.16 -3.25
N PRO A 33 14.08 3.04 -2.71
CA PRO A 33 14.81 2.79 -1.47
C PRO A 33 13.90 2.85 -0.24
N GLY A 34 14.37 2.25 0.86
CA GLY A 34 13.77 2.38 2.19
C GLY A 34 12.65 1.40 2.52
N LYS A 35 12.38 0.43 1.65
CA LYS A 35 11.47 -0.69 1.94
C LYS A 35 12.25 -1.90 2.45
N SER A 36 11.75 -2.56 3.50
CA SER A 36 12.42 -3.70 4.12
C SER A 36 11.65 -5.02 3.98
N ALA A 37 10.39 -4.97 3.60
CA ALA A 37 9.50 -6.13 3.52
C ALA A 37 8.79 -6.24 2.16
N SER A 38 9.23 -5.46 1.20
CA SER A 38 8.72 -5.47 -0.17
C SER A 38 9.78 -4.98 -1.14
N VAL A 39 9.68 -5.43 -2.38
CA VAL A 39 10.49 -4.91 -3.51
C VAL A 39 9.59 -3.96 -4.30
N THR A 40 10.04 -2.73 -4.52
CA THR A 40 9.30 -1.79 -5.37
C THR A 40 10.19 -1.33 -6.51
N LEU A 41 9.73 -1.63 -7.71
CA LEU A 41 10.37 -1.24 -8.95
C LEU A 41 9.71 0.03 -9.49
N TYR A 42 10.50 0.89 -10.10
CA TYR A 42 10.05 2.15 -10.68
C TYR A 42 10.62 2.33 -12.09
N HIS A 43 9.78 2.85 -12.99
CA HIS A 43 10.21 3.41 -14.27
C HIS A 43 9.26 4.55 -14.66
N PRO A 44 9.76 5.67 -15.27
CA PRO A 44 8.92 6.81 -15.66
C PRO A 44 8.00 6.53 -16.86
N ASP A 45 8.27 5.45 -17.61
CA ASP A 45 7.43 4.97 -18.70
C ASP A 45 6.59 3.78 -18.21
N PRO A 46 5.24 3.90 -18.20
CA PRO A 46 4.36 2.80 -17.80
C PRO A 46 4.46 1.56 -18.69
N GLU A 47 4.77 1.70 -19.97
CA GLU A 47 4.86 0.54 -20.87
C GLU A 47 6.08 -0.32 -20.51
N VAL A 48 7.20 0.32 -20.18
CA VAL A 48 8.42 -0.38 -19.74
C VAL A 48 8.15 -1.09 -18.40
N ILE A 49 7.64 -0.37 -17.40
CA ILE A 49 7.46 -0.96 -16.07
C ILE A 49 6.43 -2.10 -16.08
N HIS A 50 5.35 -1.96 -16.82
CA HIS A 50 4.34 -3.02 -16.94
C HIS A 50 4.84 -4.19 -17.79
N GLY A 51 5.72 -3.93 -18.76
CA GLY A 51 6.32 -4.96 -19.60
C GLY A 51 7.19 -5.97 -18.85
N VAL A 52 7.76 -5.59 -17.70
CA VAL A 52 8.60 -6.50 -16.89
C VAL A 52 7.80 -7.46 -15.99
N ILE A 53 6.50 -7.20 -15.76
CA ILE A 53 5.65 -7.98 -14.84
C ILE A 53 5.65 -9.48 -15.17
N PRO A 54 5.36 -9.93 -16.41
CA PRO A 54 5.29 -11.35 -16.71
C PRO A 54 6.62 -12.08 -16.47
N VAL A 55 7.71 -11.41 -16.74
CA VAL A 55 9.07 -11.97 -16.55
C VAL A 55 9.39 -12.08 -15.07
N LEU A 56 9.06 -11.05 -14.30
CA LEU A 56 9.26 -10.99 -12.85
C LEU A 56 8.44 -12.08 -12.13
N GLU A 57 7.16 -12.20 -12.46
CA GLU A 57 6.28 -13.23 -11.91
C GLU A 57 6.76 -14.66 -12.25
N ALA A 58 7.22 -14.89 -13.49
CA ALA A 58 7.77 -16.17 -13.90
C ALA A 58 9.05 -16.52 -13.10
N GLU A 59 9.93 -15.54 -12.86
CA GLU A 59 11.14 -15.76 -12.07
C GLU A 59 10.86 -15.97 -10.59
N PHE A 60 9.85 -15.30 -10.03
CA PHE A 60 9.41 -15.55 -8.66
C PHE A 60 8.78 -16.95 -8.52
N ALA A 61 7.91 -17.33 -9.45
CA ALA A 61 7.30 -18.66 -9.47
C ALA A 61 8.35 -19.78 -9.59
N LYS A 62 9.36 -19.64 -10.46
CA LYS A 62 10.46 -20.59 -10.65
C LYS A 62 11.29 -20.81 -9.37
N ARG A 63 11.36 -19.79 -8.49
CA ARG A 63 12.09 -19.84 -7.22
C ARG A 63 11.17 -20.16 -6.03
N GLU A 64 9.88 -20.39 -6.28
CA GLU A 64 8.86 -20.57 -5.25
C GLU A 64 8.75 -19.37 -4.29
N TRP A 65 9.12 -18.18 -4.75
CA TRP A 65 9.01 -16.95 -3.98
C TRP A 65 7.59 -16.42 -4.01
N GLN A 66 7.00 -16.29 -2.84
CA GLN A 66 5.63 -15.83 -2.69
C GLN A 66 5.59 -14.31 -2.51
N PHE A 67 5.38 -13.61 -3.60
CA PHE A 67 5.10 -12.17 -3.60
C PHE A 67 3.72 -11.91 -4.19
N ARG A 68 3.04 -10.92 -3.62
CA ARG A 68 1.89 -10.30 -4.27
C ARG A 68 2.41 -9.17 -5.16
N VAL A 69 2.29 -9.33 -6.46
CA VAL A 69 2.69 -8.32 -7.44
C VAL A 69 1.52 -7.38 -7.71
N SER A 70 1.70 -6.09 -7.47
CA SER A 70 0.66 -5.06 -7.59
C SER A 70 1.19 -3.88 -8.40
N PRO A 71 0.78 -3.73 -9.68
CA PRO A 71 1.19 -2.61 -10.50
C PRO A 71 0.43 -1.33 -10.14
N THR A 72 1.11 -0.21 -10.29
CA THR A 72 0.54 1.14 -10.37
C THR A 72 1.02 1.79 -11.66
N LEU A 73 0.70 3.08 -11.89
CA LEU A 73 1.08 3.74 -13.15
C LEU A 73 2.59 3.66 -13.45
N PHE A 74 3.44 3.90 -12.43
CA PHE A 74 4.90 3.99 -12.59
C PHE A 74 5.68 2.99 -11.72
N TYR A 75 4.99 2.17 -10.93
CA TYR A 75 5.60 1.26 -9.96
C TYR A 75 5.04 -0.14 -10.07
N ILE A 76 5.87 -1.11 -9.70
CA ILE A 76 5.43 -2.45 -9.33
C ILE A 76 5.82 -2.69 -7.88
N ASN A 77 4.82 -2.97 -7.04
CA ASN A 77 5.04 -3.39 -5.67
C ASN A 77 4.97 -4.91 -5.58
N CYS A 78 6.04 -5.53 -5.08
CA CYS A 78 6.10 -6.96 -4.78
C CYS A 78 6.16 -7.11 -3.27
N ASP A 79 5.00 -7.29 -2.65
CA ASP A 79 4.85 -7.37 -1.21
C ASP A 79 4.81 -8.83 -0.75
N LEU A 80 5.35 -9.11 0.42
CA LEU A 80 5.07 -10.37 1.10
C LEU A 80 3.55 -10.50 1.32
N PRO A 81 2.94 -11.70 1.16
CA PRO A 81 1.49 -11.87 1.19
C PRO A 81 0.80 -11.31 2.44
N GLN A 82 1.48 -11.42 3.61
CA GLN A 82 0.97 -10.93 4.89
C GLN A 82 1.15 -9.42 5.08
N ILE A 83 1.93 -8.74 4.23
CA ILE A 83 2.21 -7.30 4.36
C ILE A 83 1.23 -6.53 3.49
N ASN A 84 0.40 -5.71 4.13
CA ASN A 84 -0.61 -4.88 3.49
C ASN A 84 -1.00 -3.71 4.42
N LYS A 85 -1.91 -2.83 3.97
CA LYS A 85 -2.38 -1.69 4.78
C LYS A 85 -2.98 -2.12 6.12
N ALA A 86 -3.72 -3.23 6.13
CA ALA A 86 -4.31 -3.78 7.34
C ALA A 86 -3.24 -4.14 8.38
N SER A 87 -2.28 -4.99 7.98
CA SER A 87 -1.20 -5.41 8.89
C SER A 87 -0.36 -4.22 9.39
N GLY A 88 -0.15 -3.21 8.54
CA GLY A 88 0.55 -1.98 8.92
C GLY A 88 -0.19 -1.19 10.00
N ILE A 89 -1.50 -1.02 9.87
CA ILE A 89 -2.33 -0.33 10.87
C ILE A 89 -2.39 -1.14 12.16
N ASP A 90 -2.62 -2.45 12.08
CA ASP A 90 -2.65 -3.32 13.25
C ASP A 90 -1.34 -3.19 14.08
N GLN A 91 -0.18 -3.19 13.39
CA GLN A 91 1.12 -2.97 14.04
C GLN A 91 1.27 -1.55 14.62
N LEU A 92 0.78 -0.53 13.92
CA LEU A 92 0.81 0.85 14.41
C LEU A 92 0.01 0.98 15.70
N LEU A 93 -1.22 0.51 15.72
CA LEU A 93 -2.12 0.58 16.88
C LEU A 93 -1.52 -0.15 18.10
N VAL A 94 -0.98 -1.36 17.89
CA VAL A 94 -0.31 -2.12 18.95
C VAL A 94 0.91 -1.38 19.51
N ARG A 95 1.78 -0.82 18.65
CA ARG A 95 3.02 -0.17 19.09
C ARG A 95 2.79 1.17 19.77
N THR A 96 1.77 1.90 19.33
CA THR A 96 1.45 3.23 19.89
C THR A 96 0.48 3.14 21.07
N ASN A 97 -0.14 1.97 21.28
CA ASN A 97 -1.20 1.78 22.27
C ASN A 97 -2.36 2.79 22.10
N ILE A 98 -2.63 3.16 20.84
CA ILE A 98 -3.75 4.04 20.51
C ILE A 98 -5.03 3.18 20.42
N ASP A 99 -6.09 3.64 21.08
CA ASP A 99 -7.41 3.03 20.95
C ASP A 99 -7.93 3.24 19.50
N PRO A 100 -8.31 2.19 18.78
CA PRO A 100 -8.92 2.31 17.45
C PRO A 100 -10.10 3.28 17.40
N LYS A 101 -10.88 3.38 18.49
CA LYS A 101 -11.98 4.33 18.65
C LYS A 101 -11.56 5.81 18.67
N ARG A 102 -10.28 6.08 18.66
CA ARG A 102 -9.70 7.42 18.60
C ARG A 102 -8.90 7.64 17.32
N THR A 103 -9.18 6.86 16.30
CA THR A 103 -8.49 6.95 15.03
C THR A 103 -9.45 7.23 13.90
N ALA A 104 -8.96 7.94 12.90
CA ALA A 104 -9.66 8.15 11.65
C ALA A 104 -8.76 7.76 10.49
N GLY A 105 -9.36 7.31 9.40
CA GLY A 105 -8.66 6.95 8.19
C GLY A 105 -9.33 7.54 6.95
N ILE A 106 -8.58 7.70 5.89
CA ILE A 106 -9.09 8.16 4.61
C ILE A 106 -8.51 7.31 3.49
N GLY A 107 -9.32 7.04 2.46
CA GLY A 107 -8.89 6.28 1.30
C GLY A 107 -9.75 6.55 0.07
N ASP A 108 -9.27 6.13 -1.09
CA ASP A 108 -9.95 6.35 -2.37
C ASP A 108 -10.05 5.09 -3.25
N THR A 109 -9.30 4.03 -2.91
CA THR A 109 -9.23 2.78 -3.68
C THR A 109 -9.65 1.56 -2.86
N SER A 110 -9.95 0.45 -3.52
CA SER A 110 -10.34 -0.83 -2.89
C SER A 110 -9.34 -1.30 -1.81
N SER A 111 -8.06 -1.00 -1.99
CA SER A 111 -7.04 -1.36 -1.00
C SER A 111 -7.17 -0.60 0.33
N ASP A 112 -7.91 0.51 0.35
CA ASP A 112 -8.13 1.34 1.52
C ASP A 112 -9.30 0.86 2.38
N LEU A 113 -10.13 -0.05 1.87
CA LEU A 113 -11.16 -0.71 2.68
C LEU A 113 -10.57 -1.42 3.90
N ALA A 114 -9.32 -1.88 3.78
CA ALA A 114 -8.58 -2.43 4.92
C ALA A 114 -8.33 -1.41 6.05
N ILE A 115 -8.39 -0.11 5.77
CA ILE A 115 -8.33 0.98 6.76
C ILE A 115 -9.68 1.10 7.46
N ALA A 116 -10.78 1.10 6.69
CA ALA A 116 -12.14 1.24 7.20
C ALA A 116 -12.45 0.26 8.35
N ASP A 117 -12.02 -0.99 8.23
CA ASP A 117 -12.21 -2.03 9.24
C ASP A 117 -11.45 -1.80 10.56
N ARG A 118 -10.57 -0.80 10.65
CA ARG A 118 -9.60 -0.63 11.74
C ARG A 118 -9.62 0.71 12.44
N VAL A 119 -10.43 1.61 11.96
CA VAL A 119 -10.56 2.97 12.49
C VAL A 119 -12.00 3.22 12.94
N GLU A 120 -12.21 4.18 13.83
CA GLU A 120 -13.56 4.58 14.26
C GLU A 120 -14.30 5.34 13.17
N THR A 121 -13.59 6.20 12.43
CA THR A 121 -14.19 7.02 11.38
C THR A 121 -13.40 6.86 10.10
N PHE A 122 -14.06 6.41 9.05
CA PHE A 122 -13.46 6.28 7.73
C PHE A 122 -14.08 7.27 6.75
N GLY A 123 -13.25 8.08 6.08
CA GLY A 123 -13.67 9.04 5.09
C GLY A 123 -13.13 8.77 3.70
N CYS A 124 -13.73 9.38 2.70
CA CYS A 124 -13.20 9.34 1.35
C CYS A 124 -13.48 10.62 0.55
N PRO A 125 -12.62 10.98 -0.43
CA PRO A 125 -12.86 12.08 -1.35
C PRO A 125 -13.91 11.71 -2.41
N ALA A 126 -14.42 12.72 -3.12
CA ALA A 126 -15.46 12.54 -4.15
C ALA A 126 -15.01 11.66 -5.34
N ASN A 127 -13.70 11.60 -5.62
CA ASN A 127 -13.14 10.74 -6.67
C ASN A 127 -12.89 9.28 -6.23
N ALA A 128 -13.22 8.90 -5.00
CA ALA A 128 -13.05 7.53 -4.52
C ALA A 128 -13.91 6.52 -5.31
N PHE A 129 -13.48 5.26 -5.33
CA PHE A 129 -14.25 4.17 -5.92
C PHE A 129 -15.61 3.98 -5.25
N ALA A 130 -16.59 3.44 -5.99
CA ALA A 130 -17.95 3.30 -5.49
C ALA A 130 -18.02 2.50 -4.19
N GLU A 131 -17.32 1.37 -4.12
CA GLU A 131 -17.25 0.50 -2.95
C GLU A 131 -16.61 1.18 -1.73
N VAL A 132 -15.67 2.11 -1.95
CA VAL A 132 -15.06 2.88 -0.87
C VAL A 132 -16.04 3.91 -0.31
N LYS A 133 -16.81 4.56 -1.18
CA LYS A 133 -17.89 5.49 -0.77
C LYS A 133 -19.00 4.80 -0.01
N GLU A 134 -19.33 3.55 -0.38
CA GLU A 134 -20.33 2.73 0.32
C GLU A 134 -19.89 2.34 1.74
N ALA A 135 -18.58 2.19 1.95
CA ALA A 135 -18.00 1.82 3.24
C ALA A 135 -17.64 3.03 4.13
N ALA A 136 -17.66 4.25 3.58
CA ALA A 136 -17.22 5.44 4.29
C ALA A 136 -18.33 6.04 5.18
N ASP A 137 -17.94 6.45 6.40
CA ASP A 137 -18.80 7.24 7.31
C ASP A 137 -18.94 8.69 6.82
N PHE A 138 -17.95 9.18 6.06
CA PHE A 138 -17.94 10.51 5.49
C PHE A 138 -17.47 10.48 4.04
N VAL A 139 -18.27 10.99 3.11
CA VAL A 139 -17.92 11.18 1.71
C VAL A 139 -17.83 12.68 1.43
N SER A 140 -16.62 13.16 1.15
CA SER A 140 -16.43 14.56 0.76
C SER A 140 -17.10 14.87 -0.57
N LYS A 141 -17.55 16.12 -0.72
CA LYS A 141 -18.00 16.66 -2.02
C LYS A 141 -16.85 17.12 -2.92
N PHE A 142 -15.63 17.15 -2.39
CA PHE A 142 -14.43 17.58 -3.09
C PHE A 142 -13.55 16.36 -3.42
N GLU A 143 -12.76 16.50 -4.47
CA GLU A 143 -11.82 15.47 -4.94
C GLU A 143 -10.43 15.67 -4.34
N GLN A 144 -9.63 14.61 -4.35
CA GLN A 144 -8.19 14.63 -4.03
C GLN A 144 -7.89 15.35 -2.69
N ILE A 145 -6.95 16.32 -2.71
CA ILE A 145 -6.47 16.98 -1.49
C ILE A 145 -7.57 17.83 -0.82
N GLU A 146 -8.44 18.45 -1.58
CA GLU A 146 -9.58 19.22 -1.06
C GLU A 146 -10.54 18.31 -0.31
N GLY A 147 -10.73 17.07 -0.79
CA GLY A 147 -11.50 16.04 -0.10
C GLY A 147 -10.87 15.60 1.22
N VAL A 148 -9.54 15.51 1.28
CA VAL A 148 -8.81 15.22 2.52
C VAL A 148 -9.00 16.35 3.54
N LEU A 149 -8.87 17.60 3.12
CA LEU A 149 -9.05 18.77 3.99
C LEU A 149 -10.48 18.88 4.53
N ASP A 150 -11.48 18.60 3.70
CA ASP A 150 -12.89 18.58 4.09
C ASP A 150 -13.15 17.51 5.17
N PHE A 151 -12.56 16.33 5.01
CA PHE A 151 -12.65 15.29 6.05
C PHE A 151 -11.96 15.67 7.35
N MET A 152 -10.80 16.32 7.31
CA MET A 152 -10.14 16.82 8.51
C MET A 152 -11.01 17.84 9.26
N GLN A 153 -11.65 18.78 8.55
CA GLN A 153 -12.59 19.75 9.14
C GLN A 153 -13.82 19.07 9.76
N TYR A 154 -14.33 18.03 9.08
CA TYR A 154 -15.40 17.21 9.65
C TYR A 154 -14.99 16.60 11.00
N LEU A 155 -13.80 15.97 11.09
CA LEU A 155 -13.30 15.37 12.34
C LEU A 155 -13.11 16.39 13.46
N GLU A 156 -12.59 17.58 13.15
CA GLU A 156 -12.45 18.68 14.13
C GLU A 156 -13.81 19.06 14.69
N SER A 157 -14.83 19.20 13.84
CA SER A 157 -16.19 19.55 14.26
C SER A 157 -16.84 18.49 15.17
N GLN A 158 -16.46 17.21 15.04
CA GLN A 158 -16.96 16.14 15.91
C GLN A 158 -16.25 16.11 17.27
N SER A 159 -15.02 16.63 17.35
CA SER A 159 -14.24 16.65 18.58
C SER A 159 -14.68 17.73 19.57
N ASP A 160 -15.38 18.76 19.09
CA ASP A 160 -15.87 19.89 19.88
C ASP A 160 -17.31 19.69 20.40
N ALA A 161 -17.94 18.55 20.08
CA ALA A 161 -19.31 18.20 20.46
C ALA A 161 -19.36 17.19 21.61
#